data_7cc48b89a3c1f00bd5524488d00b137a
#
_entry.id   7cc48b89a3c1f00bd5524488d00b137a
#
_cell.length_a   1.000
_cell.length_b   1.000
_cell.length_c   1.000
_cell.angle_alpha   90.00
_cell.angle_beta   90.00
_cell.angle_gamma   90.00
#
_symmetry.space_group_name_H-M   'P 1'
#
loop_
_entity.id
_entity.type
_entity.pdbx_description
1 polymer ?
#
loop_
_entity_poly.entity_id
_entity_poly.type
_entity_poly.pdbx_seq_one_letter_code
_entity_poly.pdbx_strand_id
1 'polypeptide(L)'
;MSIFFALLISLGFPLLFLFSLFIFQLHYCTKPKYLSSSSTNEPPSYPIIGCLISFYQNRYRLLHWYTQLLSNSPTQTITVRRLGARRTIVTANPTNIEHILKTNFNNYPKGKPFTEILGDFLGRGIFNVDGELWSAQRKFASHEFSTRSLKEFTVKTLEEVQHRLIPLLESASNSNQVVDLQDVLKRFTFDAVCKVSLGTNPCSLDLSQPLPPLVEAFDRAAQISAMRAAAPVFLWWKIKRVLNLGSEKSLKEAVRVVHDSVMEIIRNKKGNFKSNQIVETDFLTRLLVAGYDDQMVRDMLISFIMAGRDTTSSAMTWLFWLLSKHPSKEEMIMSEVKAVFGRESGDELRAFDYEGLKKLSFLKACLYESMRLYPPVVWDSKHAVAGDVLPDGTVIGRGDRVTYFPYGMGRMEELWGKDCHEFKPDRWFDEPWKDDGVLKNVSPYKFAVFQAGPRVCLGKEMAFIQMNYVVATILSRFKIRPVCTEQPVFVPVLTAHMAGGFKVRVQKKTDSDSPIHGRRME
;
A
#
# COMPACT_ATOMS: atom_id res chain seq x y z
N MET A 1 40.86 -21.21 20.61
CA MET A 1 39.77 -21.98 19.94
C MET A 1 39.04 -22.95 20.88
N SER A 2 39.71 -23.54 21.89
CA SER A 2 39.12 -24.55 22.81
C SER A 2 38.14 -23.98 23.86
N ILE A 3 38.34 -22.77 24.37
CA ILE A 3 37.48 -22.15 25.40
C ILE A 3 36.12 -21.72 24.82
N PHE A 4 36.07 -21.24 23.59
CA PHE A 4 34.83 -20.85 22.92
C PHE A 4 33.96 -22.07 22.58
N PHE A 5 34.57 -23.19 22.23
CA PHE A 5 33.86 -24.45 21.98
C PHE A 5 33.36 -25.09 23.29
N ALA A 6 34.11 -25.00 24.37
CA ALA A 6 33.67 -25.46 25.69
C ALA A 6 32.51 -24.63 26.25
N LEU A 7 32.50 -23.30 26.05
CA LEU A 7 31.37 -22.42 26.42
C LEU A 7 30.12 -22.66 25.56
N LEU A 8 30.29 -22.95 24.27
CA LEU A 8 29.16 -23.32 23.39
C LEU A 8 28.54 -24.66 23.77
N ILE A 9 29.33 -25.63 24.20
CA ILE A 9 28.85 -26.96 24.66
C ILE A 9 28.25 -26.84 26.06
N SER A 10 28.85 -26.10 26.99
CA SER A 10 28.38 -25.95 28.37
C SER A 10 27.09 -25.11 28.49
N LEU A 11 26.83 -24.17 27.59
CA LEU A 11 25.60 -23.40 27.53
C LEU A 11 24.56 -23.96 26.55
N GLY A 12 25.00 -24.60 25.48
CA GLY A 12 24.13 -25.18 24.45
C GLY A 12 23.37 -26.41 24.91
N PHE A 13 24.04 -27.31 25.67
CA PHE A 13 23.42 -28.53 26.21
C PHE A 13 22.33 -28.28 27.25
N PRO A 14 22.51 -27.41 28.24
CA PRO A 14 21.44 -27.05 29.17
C PRO A 14 20.27 -26.31 28.48
N LEU A 15 20.56 -25.46 27.52
CA LEU A 15 19.51 -24.77 26.72
C LEU A 15 18.73 -25.74 25.83
N LEU A 16 19.39 -26.70 25.18
CA LEU A 16 18.74 -27.78 24.43
C LEU A 16 17.95 -28.74 25.34
N PHE A 17 18.48 -29.04 26.53
CA PHE A 17 17.80 -29.85 27.52
C PHE A 17 16.58 -29.13 28.11
N LEU A 18 16.71 -27.86 28.47
CA LEU A 18 15.58 -27.02 28.88
C LEU A 18 14.54 -26.86 27.77
N PHE A 19 15.00 -26.74 26.52
CA PHE A 19 14.12 -26.69 25.36
C PHE A 19 13.43 -28.03 25.09
N SER A 20 14.11 -29.16 25.28
CA SER A 20 13.51 -30.49 25.16
C SER A 20 12.55 -30.80 26.32
N LEU A 21 12.89 -30.39 27.55
CA LEU A 21 11.98 -30.45 28.71
C LEU A 21 10.74 -29.57 28.48
N PHE A 22 10.95 -28.40 27.88
CA PHE A 22 9.86 -27.48 27.54
C PHE A 22 8.95 -28.07 26.44
N ILE A 23 9.52 -28.70 25.41
CA ILE A 23 8.75 -29.44 24.38
C ILE A 23 8.06 -30.65 24.99
N PHE A 24 8.72 -31.37 25.89
CA PHE A 24 8.15 -32.53 26.61
C PHE A 24 6.99 -32.07 27.52
N GLN A 25 7.14 -30.97 28.26
CA GLN A 25 6.06 -30.36 29.01
C GLN A 25 4.90 -29.88 28.13
N LEU A 26 5.19 -29.32 26.96
CA LEU A 26 4.20 -28.97 25.96
C LEU A 26 3.46 -30.19 25.41
N HIS A 27 4.12 -31.33 25.27
CA HIS A 27 3.52 -32.55 24.71
C HIS A 27 2.74 -33.38 25.74
N TYR A 28 3.15 -33.36 26.99
CA TYR A 28 2.58 -34.22 28.05
C TYR A 28 1.72 -33.47 29.07
N CYS A 29 1.87 -32.16 29.28
CA CYS A 29 1.18 -31.43 30.35
C CYS A 29 0.09 -30.48 29.90
N THR A 30 -0.19 -30.34 28.62
CA THR A 30 -1.21 -29.37 28.20
C THR A 30 -2.37 -30.03 27.45
N LYS A 31 -3.33 -30.54 28.18
CA LYS A 31 -4.71 -30.10 27.88
C LYS A 31 -4.70 -28.60 28.18
N PRO A 32 -5.03 -27.73 27.21
CA PRO A 32 -5.03 -26.30 27.47
C PRO A 32 -5.95 -26.01 28.64
N LYS A 33 -5.42 -25.60 29.77
CA LYS A 33 -6.23 -24.92 30.76
C LYS A 33 -6.64 -23.61 30.09
N TYR A 34 -7.81 -23.67 29.47
CA TYR A 34 -8.52 -22.45 29.09
C TYR A 34 -8.65 -21.63 30.38
N LEU A 35 -7.91 -20.54 30.49
CA LEU A 35 -8.35 -19.45 31.34
C LEU A 35 -9.71 -19.05 30.79
N SER A 36 -10.74 -19.48 31.47
CA SER A 36 -12.12 -19.17 31.15
C SER A 36 -12.33 -17.67 31.25
N SER A 37 -12.44 -17.06 30.09
CA SER A 37 -13.11 -15.80 29.90
C SER A 37 -13.71 -15.85 28.51
N SER A 38 -14.96 -16.11 28.48
CA SER A 38 -16.00 -15.90 27.49
C SER A 38 -15.64 -15.11 26.22
N SER A 39 -14.84 -15.65 25.31
CA SER A 39 -14.97 -15.48 23.86
C SER A 39 -14.04 -16.44 23.14
N THR A 40 -14.61 -17.44 22.51
CA THR A 40 -13.96 -18.62 21.94
C THR A 40 -13.18 -18.37 20.64
N ASN A 41 -12.97 -17.13 20.22
CA ASN A 41 -12.48 -16.79 18.89
C ASN A 41 -11.08 -16.17 18.85
N GLU A 42 -10.42 -16.01 20.01
CA GLU A 42 -9.03 -15.55 20.05
C GLU A 42 -8.07 -16.68 19.65
N PRO A 43 -6.94 -16.37 18.99
CA PRO A 43 -5.95 -17.39 18.67
C PRO A 43 -5.40 -18.02 19.97
N PRO A 44 -5.20 -19.36 20.03
CA PRO A 44 -4.61 -20.03 21.19
C PRO A 44 -3.32 -19.33 21.62
N SER A 45 -3.28 -18.94 22.90
CA SER A 45 -2.16 -18.20 23.49
C SER A 45 -1.57 -18.98 24.65
N TYR A 46 -0.26 -19.20 24.60
CA TYR A 46 0.49 -19.91 25.63
C TYR A 46 1.28 -18.94 26.51
N PRO A 47 1.54 -19.27 27.78
CA PRO A 47 2.43 -18.48 28.61
C PRO A 47 3.78 -18.25 27.90
N ILE A 48 4.37 -17.05 28.00
CA ILE A 48 5.64 -16.63 27.42
C ILE A 48 5.61 -16.51 25.89
N ILE A 49 5.29 -17.57 25.14
CA ILE A 49 5.37 -17.59 23.68
C ILE A 49 4.14 -17.00 22.97
N GLY A 50 3.05 -16.75 23.72
CA GLY A 50 1.82 -16.19 23.16
C GLY A 50 1.26 -17.06 22.03
N CYS A 51 0.89 -16.44 20.91
CA CYS A 51 0.31 -17.10 19.74
C CYS A 51 1.36 -17.60 18.73
N LEU A 52 2.63 -17.77 19.11
CA LEU A 52 3.71 -18.10 18.17
C LEU A 52 3.44 -19.38 17.37
N ILE A 53 2.91 -20.41 18.02
CA ILE A 53 2.56 -21.70 17.38
C ILE A 53 1.48 -21.48 16.31
N SER A 54 0.42 -20.75 16.65
CA SER A 54 -0.68 -20.44 15.72
C SER A 54 -0.19 -19.61 14.52
N PHE A 55 0.71 -18.66 14.76
CA PHE A 55 1.37 -17.90 13.69
C PHE A 55 2.18 -18.79 12.77
N TYR A 56 3.00 -19.70 13.31
CA TYR A 56 3.82 -20.59 12.52
C TYR A 56 2.96 -21.53 11.66
N GLN A 57 1.91 -22.10 12.22
CA GLN A 57 0.96 -22.96 11.51
C GLN A 57 0.24 -22.24 10.36
N ASN A 58 -0.07 -20.94 10.55
CA ASN A 58 -0.80 -20.14 9.57
C ASN A 58 0.08 -19.18 8.75
N ARG A 59 1.42 -19.30 8.79
CA ARG A 59 2.37 -18.36 8.17
C ARG A 59 2.16 -18.13 6.68
N TYR A 60 1.70 -19.13 5.94
CA TYR A 60 1.45 -19.05 4.50
C TYR A 60 0.04 -18.52 4.15
N ARG A 61 -0.88 -18.47 5.12
CA ARG A 61 -2.25 -17.97 4.93
C ARG A 61 -2.62 -16.89 5.97
N LEU A 62 -1.66 -16.13 6.44
CA LEU A 62 -1.80 -15.24 7.59
C LEU A 62 -2.97 -14.25 7.45
N LEU A 63 -3.12 -13.61 6.29
CA LEU A 63 -4.20 -12.65 6.05
C LEU A 63 -5.58 -13.31 6.11
N HIS A 64 -5.72 -14.47 5.48
CA HIS A 64 -6.96 -15.24 5.51
C HIS A 64 -7.30 -15.71 6.91
N TRP A 65 -6.30 -16.20 7.65
CA TRP A 65 -6.47 -16.64 9.04
C TRP A 65 -6.93 -15.48 9.95
N TYR A 66 -6.33 -14.29 9.81
CA TYR A 66 -6.79 -13.12 10.56
C TYR A 66 -8.21 -12.70 10.17
N THR A 67 -8.56 -12.76 8.90
CA THR A 67 -9.91 -12.47 8.44
C THR A 67 -10.92 -13.41 9.07
N GLN A 68 -10.64 -14.74 9.09
CA GLN A 68 -11.50 -15.73 9.73
C GLN A 68 -11.67 -15.48 11.24
N LEU A 69 -10.59 -15.17 11.95
CA LEU A 69 -10.68 -14.87 13.39
C LEU A 69 -11.54 -13.64 13.66
N LEU A 70 -11.42 -12.60 12.85
CA LEU A 70 -12.19 -11.36 12.98
C LEU A 70 -13.68 -11.58 12.62
N SER A 71 -13.97 -12.29 11.54
CA SER A 71 -15.36 -12.62 11.15
C SER A 71 -16.05 -13.52 12.18
N ASN A 72 -15.31 -14.45 12.81
CA ASN A 72 -15.86 -15.28 13.85
C ASN A 72 -16.01 -14.56 15.21
N SER A 73 -15.37 -13.41 15.40
CA SER A 73 -15.49 -12.62 16.63
C SER A 73 -16.79 -11.81 16.63
N PRO A 74 -17.63 -11.91 17.67
CA PRO A 74 -18.88 -11.14 17.74
C PRO A 74 -18.69 -9.63 17.67
N THR A 75 -17.53 -9.13 18.10
CA THR A 75 -17.16 -7.72 18.09
C THR A 75 -16.31 -7.33 16.89
N GLN A 76 -15.95 -8.29 16.01
CA GLN A 76 -14.98 -8.10 14.93
C GLN A 76 -13.63 -7.58 15.43
N THR A 77 -13.29 -7.93 16.66
CA THR A 77 -12.06 -7.52 17.36
C THR A 77 -11.46 -8.73 18.06
N ILE A 78 -10.15 -8.88 17.96
CA ILE A 78 -9.40 -9.97 18.61
C ILE A 78 -8.15 -9.44 19.30
N THR A 79 -7.70 -10.17 20.34
CA THR A 79 -6.43 -9.90 21.02
C THR A 79 -5.37 -10.89 20.57
N VAL A 80 -4.21 -10.36 20.19
CA VAL A 80 -3.06 -11.15 19.75
C VAL A 80 -1.87 -10.87 20.64
N ARG A 81 -1.26 -11.91 21.21
CA ARG A 81 -0.05 -11.84 22.02
C ARG A 81 1.10 -12.52 21.31
N ARG A 82 2.18 -11.79 21.06
CA ARG A 82 3.39 -12.31 20.40
C ARG A 82 4.57 -12.24 21.36
N LEU A 83 5.48 -13.22 21.26
CA LEU A 83 6.70 -13.27 22.06
C LEU A 83 7.52 -11.98 21.89
N GLY A 84 7.83 -11.33 23.02
CA GLY A 84 8.63 -10.10 23.05
C GLY A 84 7.96 -8.86 22.46
N ALA A 85 6.67 -8.95 22.09
CA ALA A 85 5.90 -7.83 21.57
C ALA A 85 4.81 -7.40 22.58
N ARG A 86 4.35 -6.14 22.46
CA ARG A 86 3.21 -5.63 23.21
C ARG A 86 1.93 -6.36 22.80
N ARG A 87 0.94 -6.39 23.70
CA ARG A 87 -0.40 -6.85 23.37
C ARG A 87 -0.90 -6.08 22.15
N THR A 88 -1.45 -6.80 21.19
CA THR A 88 -1.99 -6.23 19.95
C THR A 88 -3.47 -6.51 19.88
N ILE A 89 -4.28 -5.48 19.80
CA ILE A 89 -5.70 -5.57 19.50
C ILE A 89 -5.83 -5.37 17.98
N VAL A 90 -6.48 -6.31 17.31
CA VAL A 90 -6.77 -6.21 15.87
C VAL A 90 -8.27 -6.08 15.71
N THR A 91 -8.73 -5.05 15.02
CA THR A 91 -10.14 -4.78 14.81
C THR A 91 -10.48 -4.58 13.34
N ALA A 92 -11.66 -5.05 12.95
CA ALA A 92 -12.33 -4.79 11.69
C ALA A 92 -13.65 -4.03 11.90
N ASN A 93 -13.96 -3.67 13.14
CA ASN A 93 -15.20 -2.97 13.50
C ASN A 93 -15.12 -1.48 13.13
N PRO A 94 -16.00 -0.96 12.24
CA PRO A 94 -15.97 0.43 11.80
C PRO A 94 -16.12 1.46 12.93
N THR A 95 -16.89 1.18 13.98
CA THR A 95 -17.07 2.10 15.10
C THR A 95 -15.81 2.21 15.95
N ASN A 96 -15.10 1.10 16.15
CA ASN A 96 -13.79 1.12 16.81
C ASN A 96 -12.78 1.91 15.97
N ILE A 97 -12.80 1.76 14.65
CA ILE A 97 -11.90 2.48 13.74
C ILE A 97 -12.19 3.98 13.77
N GLU A 98 -13.46 4.40 13.80
CA GLU A 98 -13.82 5.80 13.99
C GLU A 98 -13.32 6.34 15.32
N HIS A 99 -13.48 5.59 16.39
CA HIS A 99 -12.99 5.96 17.71
C HIS A 99 -11.47 6.20 17.71
N ILE A 100 -10.71 5.24 17.16
CA ILE A 100 -9.24 5.29 17.09
C ILE A 100 -8.74 6.41 16.18
N LEU A 101 -9.38 6.62 15.02
CA LEU A 101 -8.86 7.52 13.99
C LEU A 101 -9.41 8.94 14.09
N LYS A 102 -10.52 9.16 14.83
CA LYS A 102 -11.20 10.47 14.92
C LYS A 102 -11.54 10.83 16.36
N THR A 103 -12.41 10.07 17.03
CA THR A 103 -13.02 10.47 18.31
C THR A 103 -11.98 10.62 19.42
N ASN A 104 -11.05 9.65 19.54
CA ASN A 104 -9.97 9.67 20.52
C ASN A 104 -8.59 9.66 19.86
N PHE A 105 -8.46 10.39 18.73
CA PHE A 105 -7.27 10.42 17.88
C PHE A 105 -5.97 10.68 18.65
N ASN A 106 -5.99 11.58 19.63
CA ASN A 106 -4.80 11.95 20.39
C ASN A 106 -4.26 10.81 21.27
N ASN A 107 -5.12 9.86 21.66
CA ASN A 107 -4.70 8.68 22.40
C ASN A 107 -4.02 7.61 21.52
N TYR A 108 -4.13 7.73 20.20
CA TYR A 108 -3.66 6.72 19.25
C TYR A 108 -2.64 7.26 18.22
N PRO A 109 -1.48 7.79 18.67
CA PRO A 109 -0.38 8.14 17.73
C PRO A 109 0.19 6.89 17.06
N LYS A 110 1.07 7.08 16.07
CA LYS A 110 1.91 6.00 15.52
C LYS A 110 2.76 5.38 16.63
N GLY A 111 3.36 6.21 17.44
CA GLY A 111 4.11 5.84 18.62
C GLY A 111 5.48 5.21 18.33
N LYS A 112 6.35 5.23 19.34
CA LYS A 112 7.74 4.77 19.24
C LYS A 112 7.92 3.37 18.64
N PRO A 113 7.11 2.34 19.00
CA PRO A 113 7.30 1.00 18.43
C PRO A 113 7.09 0.93 16.91
N PHE A 114 6.23 1.79 16.34
CA PHE A 114 6.05 1.91 14.91
C PHE A 114 7.21 2.69 14.28
N THR A 115 7.57 3.82 14.87
CA THR A 115 8.60 4.71 14.33
C THR A 115 10.00 4.08 14.38
N GLU A 116 10.26 3.18 15.32
CA GLU A 116 11.52 2.40 15.33
C GLU A 116 11.65 1.45 14.14
N ILE A 117 10.55 0.87 13.65
CA ILE A 117 10.56 -0.08 12.53
C ILE A 117 10.99 0.61 11.24
N LEU A 118 10.45 1.81 10.99
CA LEU A 118 10.63 2.57 9.75
C LEU A 118 11.66 3.71 9.88
N GLY A 119 12.15 3.97 11.10
CA GLY A 119 12.97 5.14 11.40
C GLY A 119 14.26 5.25 10.61
N ASP A 120 14.92 4.11 10.34
CA ASP A 120 16.15 4.12 9.53
C ASP A 120 15.88 4.56 8.09
N PHE A 121 14.71 4.19 7.54
CA PHE A 121 14.35 4.45 6.16
C PHE A 121 13.64 5.79 5.97
N LEU A 122 12.62 6.08 6.79
CA LEU A 122 11.75 7.25 6.66
C LEU A 122 12.16 8.44 7.53
N GLY A 123 13.14 8.24 8.42
CA GLY A 123 13.63 9.29 9.33
C GLY A 123 12.50 9.99 10.07
N ARG A 124 12.47 11.31 9.96
CA ARG A 124 11.46 12.22 10.53
C ARG A 124 10.40 12.64 9.49
N GLY A 125 10.16 11.84 8.45
CA GLY A 125 9.13 12.10 7.44
C GLY A 125 7.71 11.91 8.00
N ILE A 126 6.71 12.41 7.27
CA ILE A 126 5.29 12.55 7.68
C ILE A 126 4.64 11.24 8.17
N PHE A 127 5.09 10.08 7.70
CA PHE A 127 4.57 8.80 8.16
C PHE A 127 5.14 8.34 9.48
N ASN A 128 6.27 8.90 9.90
CA ASN A 128 7.05 8.43 11.03
C ASN A 128 7.12 9.41 12.19
N VAL A 129 6.27 10.44 12.18
CA VAL A 129 6.18 11.47 13.23
C VAL A 129 4.76 11.63 13.75
N ASP A 130 4.66 12.15 14.96
CA ASP A 130 3.40 12.43 15.67
C ASP A 130 3.36 13.90 16.16
N GLY A 131 2.24 14.33 16.72
CA GLY A 131 2.05 15.61 17.38
C GLY A 131 2.23 16.82 16.46
N GLU A 132 2.86 17.87 16.99
CA GLU A 132 3.02 19.15 16.30
C GLU A 132 3.86 19.02 15.01
N LEU A 133 4.93 18.22 15.05
CA LEU A 133 5.78 18.03 13.89
C LEU A 133 5.00 17.39 12.73
N TRP A 134 4.19 16.36 13.02
CA TRP A 134 3.31 15.78 12.02
C TRP A 134 2.29 16.80 11.50
N SER A 135 1.69 17.60 12.38
CA SER A 135 0.70 18.60 11.99
C SER A 135 1.29 19.67 11.08
N ALA A 136 2.49 20.16 11.41
CA ALA A 136 3.21 21.13 10.59
C ALA A 136 3.55 20.58 9.19
N GLN A 137 4.13 19.38 9.13
CA GLN A 137 4.43 18.72 7.85
C GLN A 137 3.17 18.48 7.03
N ARG A 138 2.08 18.02 7.68
CA ARG A 138 0.82 17.76 6.98
C ARG A 138 0.19 19.04 6.42
N LYS A 139 0.20 20.12 7.19
CA LYS A 139 -0.29 21.43 6.74
C LYS A 139 0.53 21.91 5.53
N PHE A 140 1.85 21.83 5.60
CA PHE A 140 2.72 22.20 4.48
C PHE A 140 2.44 21.34 3.24
N ALA A 141 2.43 20.03 3.41
CA ALA A 141 2.18 19.08 2.32
C ALA A 141 0.80 19.24 1.67
N SER A 142 -0.22 19.70 2.41
CA SER A 142 -1.58 19.83 1.86
C SER A 142 -1.69 20.80 0.68
N HIS A 143 -0.77 21.77 0.57
CA HIS A 143 -0.73 22.71 -0.55
C HIS A 143 -0.42 22.03 -1.89
N GLU A 144 0.28 20.87 -1.87
CA GLU A 144 0.58 20.07 -3.07
C GLU A 144 -0.66 19.42 -3.68
N PHE A 145 -1.75 19.34 -2.92
CA PHE A 145 -3.00 18.69 -3.32
C PHE A 145 -4.13 19.69 -3.55
N SER A 146 -3.79 20.96 -3.76
CA SER A 146 -4.74 21.99 -4.19
C SER A 146 -5.23 21.73 -5.62
N THR A 147 -6.40 22.25 -5.98
CA THR A 147 -6.97 22.07 -7.33
C THR A 147 -6.00 22.52 -8.42
N ARG A 148 -5.24 23.61 -8.18
CA ARG A 148 -4.22 24.09 -9.10
C ARG A 148 -3.11 23.06 -9.28
N SER A 149 -2.54 22.57 -8.18
CA SER A 149 -1.48 21.55 -8.22
C SER A 149 -1.95 20.25 -8.87
N LEU A 150 -3.22 19.85 -8.64
CA LEU A 150 -3.80 18.68 -9.29
C LEU A 150 -3.95 18.85 -10.81
N LYS A 151 -4.32 20.04 -11.29
CA LYS A 151 -4.35 20.34 -12.74
C LYS A 151 -2.95 20.30 -13.36
N GLU A 152 -1.97 20.91 -12.71
CA GLU A 152 -0.57 20.84 -13.14
C GLU A 152 -0.02 19.40 -13.14
N PHE A 153 -0.35 18.63 -12.10
CA PHE A 153 -0.03 17.19 -12.03
C PHE A 153 -0.66 16.41 -13.18
N THR A 154 -1.92 16.71 -13.52
CA THR A 154 -2.61 16.05 -14.64
C THR A 154 -1.81 16.21 -15.93
N VAL A 155 -1.41 17.45 -16.27
CA VAL A 155 -0.63 17.72 -17.49
C VAL A 155 0.69 16.91 -17.49
N LYS A 156 1.45 16.95 -16.40
CA LYS A 156 2.72 16.19 -16.28
C LYS A 156 2.49 14.67 -16.41
N THR A 157 1.39 14.15 -15.88
CA THR A 157 1.04 12.74 -16.00
C THR A 157 0.65 12.37 -17.44
N LEU A 158 -0.12 13.24 -18.12
CA LEU A 158 -0.48 13.06 -19.52
C LEU A 158 0.77 12.92 -20.40
N GLU A 159 1.71 13.85 -20.24
CA GLU A 159 2.99 13.83 -20.96
C GLU A 159 3.75 12.52 -20.75
N GLU A 160 3.91 12.08 -19.50
CA GLU A 160 4.65 10.87 -19.15
C GLU A 160 3.99 9.60 -19.73
N VAL A 161 2.65 9.54 -19.71
CA VAL A 161 1.90 8.43 -20.32
C VAL A 161 2.08 8.42 -21.83
N GLN A 162 1.85 9.54 -22.52
CA GLN A 162 1.87 9.62 -23.99
C GLN A 162 3.27 9.42 -24.57
N HIS A 163 4.29 9.98 -23.94
CA HIS A 163 5.64 9.98 -24.51
C HIS A 163 6.51 8.81 -24.05
N ARG A 164 6.09 8.06 -23.01
CA ARG A 164 6.93 6.99 -22.45
C ARG A 164 6.18 5.68 -22.23
N LEU A 165 5.06 5.70 -21.49
CA LEU A 165 4.33 4.47 -21.17
C LEU A 165 3.69 3.85 -22.42
N ILE A 166 3.01 4.64 -23.24
CA ILE A 166 2.34 4.15 -24.45
C ILE A 166 3.34 3.64 -25.50
N PRO A 167 4.42 4.36 -25.85
CA PRO A 167 5.44 3.83 -26.77
C PRO A 167 6.07 2.51 -26.32
N LEU A 168 6.30 2.34 -25.00
CA LEU A 168 6.78 1.09 -24.44
C LEU A 168 5.79 -0.06 -24.71
N LEU A 169 4.50 0.16 -24.45
CA LEU A 169 3.46 -0.85 -24.66
C LEU A 169 3.23 -1.13 -26.15
N GLU A 170 3.35 -0.13 -27.01
CA GLU A 170 3.32 -0.30 -28.49
C GLU A 170 4.48 -1.15 -28.98
N SER A 171 5.69 -0.89 -28.50
CA SER A 171 6.87 -1.69 -28.81
C SER A 171 6.68 -3.15 -28.38
N ALA A 172 6.19 -3.36 -27.16
CA ALA A 172 5.90 -4.71 -26.65
C ALA A 172 4.80 -5.42 -27.46
N SER A 173 3.78 -4.68 -27.90
CA SER A 173 2.71 -5.22 -28.78
C SER A 173 3.25 -5.64 -30.14
N ASN A 174 4.04 -4.78 -30.78
CA ASN A 174 4.60 -5.01 -32.11
C ASN A 174 5.59 -6.20 -32.12
N SER A 175 6.37 -6.36 -31.05
CA SER A 175 7.33 -7.49 -30.89
C SER A 175 6.70 -8.74 -30.28
N ASN A 176 5.40 -8.72 -29.92
CA ASN A 176 4.70 -9.79 -29.20
C ASN A 176 5.44 -10.23 -27.92
N GLN A 177 6.14 -9.31 -27.28
CA GLN A 177 6.93 -9.56 -26.09
C GLN A 177 6.05 -9.67 -24.84
N VAL A 178 6.43 -10.58 -23.92
CA VAL A 178 5.83 -10.64 -22.59
C VAL A 178 6.41 -9.53 -21.72
N VAL A 179 5.53 -8.73 -21.13
CA VAL A 179 5.90 -7.61 -20.25
C VAL A 179 5.41 -7.88 -18.83
N ASP A 180 6.20 -7.50 -17.85
CA ASP A 180 5.72 -7.42 -16.45
C ASP A 180 5.01 -6.08 -16.23
N LEU A 181 3.69 -6.09 -16.35
CA LEU A 181 2.90 -4.87 -16.20
C LEU A 181 3.01 -4.28 -14.78
N GLN A 182 3.20 -5.12 -13.74
CA GLN A 182 3.44 -4.62 -12.38
C GLN A 182 4.75 -3.81 -12.31
N ASP A 183 5.84 -4.30 -12.91
CA ASP A 183 7.11 -3.60 -12.94
C ASP A 183 7.03 -2.30 -13.77
N VAL A 184 6.40 -2.36 -14.93
CA VAL A 184 6.16 -1.18 -15.78
C VAL A 184 5.38 -0.10 -15.04
N LEU A 185 4.26 -0.45 -14.40
CA LEU A 185 3.46 0.50 -13.63
C LEU A 185 4.21 1.06 -12.42
N LYS A 186 5.06 0.25 -11.79
CA LYS A 186 5.89 0.68 -10.67
C LYS A 186 6.98 1.67 -11.08
N ARG A 187 7.63 1.45 -12.23
CA ARG A 187 8.58 2.38 -12.83
C ARG A 187 7.90 3.68 -13.27
N PHE A 188 6.76 3.57 -13.93
CA PHE A 188 5.96 4.72 -14.34
C PHE A 188 5.59 5.61 -13.13
N THR A 189 5.03 5.03 -12.07
CA THR A 189 4.64 5.79 -10.88
C THR A 189 5.84 6.37 -10.13
N PHE A 190 7.01 5.70 -10.19
CA PHE A 190 8.25 6.24 -9.65
C PHE A 190 8.71 7.48 -10.40
N ASP A 191 8.80 7.42 -11.74
CA ASP A 191 9.18 8.56 -12.56
C ASP A 191 8.20 9.73 -12.38
N ALA A 192 6.89 9.44 -12.37
CA ALA A 192 5.85 10.45 -12.16
C ALA A 192 5.97 11.15 -10.79
N VAL A 193 6.16 10.40 -9.69
CA VAL A 193 6.30 11.01 -8.36
C VAL A 193 7.60 11.78 -8.20
N CYS A 194 8.70 11.33 -8.80
CA CYS A 194 9.97 12.03 -8.80
C CYS A 194 9.89 13.36 -9.60
N LYS A 195 9.23 13.33 -10.76
CA LYS A 195 9.01 14.54 -11.58
C LYS A 195 8.24 15.62 -10.80
N VAL A 196 7.25 15.22 -10.02
CA VAL A 196 6.41 16.16 -9.25
C VAL A 196 7.07 16.60 -7.94
N SER A 197 7.68 15.68 -7.21
CA SER A 197 8.22 15.98 -5.88
C SER A 197 9.66 16.48 -5.90
N LEU A 198 10.49 16.01 -6.84
CA LEU A 198 11.92 16.34 -6.93
C LEU A 198 12.23 17.30 -8.10
N GLY A 199 11.31 17.45 -9.05
CA GLY A 199 11.58 18.16 -10.31
C GLY A 199 12.59 17.43 -11.21
N THR A 200 12.78 16.11 -11.03
CA THR A 200 13.71 15.29 -11.81
C THR A 200 12.99 14.10 -12.41
N ASN A 201 13.45 13.63 -13.56
CA ASN A 201 12.96 12.40 -14.17
C ASN A 201 14.06 11.33 -14.14
N PRO A 202 13.96 10.30 -13.29
CA PRO A 202 14.95 9.22 -13.19
C PRO A 202 15.02 8.32 -14.43
N CYS A 203 14.06 8.45 -15.36
CA CYS A 203 13.97 7.64 -16.57
C CYS A 203 13.92 6.12 -16.32
N SER A 204 13.37 5.70 -15.19
CA SER A 204 13.33 4.28 -14.80
C SER A 204 12.44 3.42 -15.71
N LEU A 205 11.55 4.04 -16.48
CA LEU A 205 10.67 3.37 -17.44
C LEU A 205 11.39 2.86 -18.69
N ASP A 206 12.63 3.27 -18.93
CA ASP A 206 13.46 2.72 -20.01
C ASP A 206 13.94 1.31 -19.64
N LEU A 207 13.29 0.28 -20.20
CA LEU A 207 13.60 -1.11 -19.93
C LEU A 207 14.94 -1.58 -20.55
N SER A 208 15.54 -0.82 -21.46
CA SER A 208 16.85 -1.11 -22.04
C SER A 208 18.00 -0.78 -21.09
N GLN A 209 17.76 0.06 -20.09
CA GLN A 209 18.72 0.46 -19.09
C GLN A 209 18.54 -0.32 -17.78
N PRO A 210 19.62 -0.57 -17.04
CA PRO A 210 19.51 -1.14 -15.70
C PRO A 210 18.70 -0.18 -14.80
N LEU A 211 18.04 -0.76 -13.80
CA LEU A 211 17.32 0.05 -12.81
C LEU A 211 18.27 1.04 -12.12
N PRO A 212 17.88 2.31 -11.96
CA PRO A 212 18.67 3.24 -11.16
C PRO A 212 18.91 2.68 -9.75
N PRO A 213 20.14 2.82 -9.21
CA PRO A 213 20.48 2.30 -7.87
C PRO A 213 19.53 2.75 -6.77
N LEU A 214 18.99 3.96 -6.88
CA LEU A 214 17.96 4.49 -5.98
C LEU A 214 16.71 3.60 -5.93
N VAL A 215 16.24 3.08 -7.08
CA VAL A 215 15.03 2.26 -7.17
C VAL A 215 15.22 0.93 -6.47
N GLU A 216 16.33 0.22 -6.76
CA GLU A 216 16.64 -1.06 -6.13
C GLU A 216 16.83 -0.93 -4.61
N ALA A 217 17.56 0.11 -4.20
CA ALA A 217 17.82 0.38 -2.79
C ALA A 217 16.52 0.72 -2.04
N PHE A 218 15.63 1.48 -2.69
CA PHE A 218 14.31 1.84 -2.14
C PHE A 218 13.47 0.58 -1.91
N ASP A 219 13.41 -0.33 -2.89
CA ASP A 219 12.66 -1.59 -2.78
C ASP A 219 13.20 -2.46 -1.66
N ARG A 220 14.51 -2.60 -1.58
CA ARG A 220 15.17 -3.39 -0.54
C ARG A 220 14.93 -2.81 0.86
N ALA A 221 15.02 -1.48 1.00
CA ALA A 221 14.76 -0.81 2.28
C ALA A 221 13.30 -0.99 2.72
N ALA A 222 12.34 -0.82 1.81
CA ALA A 222 10.93 -1.02 2.07
C ALA A 222 10.61 -2.47 2.47
N GLN A 223 11.14 -3.45 1.73
CA GLN A 223 10.95 -4.87 2.00
C GLN A 223 11.49 -5.28 3.37
N ILE A 224 12.73 -4.92 3.70
CA ILE A 224 13.34 -5.31 4.98
C ILE A 224 12.63 -4.62 6.14
N SER A 225 12.24 -3.35 5.99
CA SER A 225 11.46 -2.64 6.99
C SER A 225 10.09 -3.31 7.25
N ALA A 226 9.43 -3.82 6.22
CA ALA A 226 8.20 -4.61 6.38
C ALA A 226 8.46 -5.93 7.12
N MET A 227 9.56 -6.60 6.82
CA MET A 227 9.96 -7.84 7.52
C MET A 227 10.18 -7.63 9.02
N ARG A 228 10.69 -6.46 9.46
CA ARG A 228 10.77 -6.11 10.89
C ARG A 228 9.39 -6.07 11.54
N ALA A 229 8.39 -5.49 10.86
CA ALA A 229 7.01 -5.40 11.37
C ALA A 229 6.35 -6.77 11.49
N ALA A 230 6.62 -7.67 10.53
CA ALA A 230 6.07 -9.02 10.45
C ALA A 230 6.86 -10.07 11.26
N ALA A 231 8.01 -9.72 11.84
CA ALA A 231 8.88 -10.66 12.54
C ALA A 231 8.12 -11.42 13.64
N PRO A 232 8.13 -12.75 13.66
CA PRO A 232 7.44 -13.54 14.68
C PRO A 232 8.04 -13.34 16.07
N VAL A 233 9.35 -13.11 16.16
CA VAL A 233 10.08 -12.72 17.37
C VAL A 233 10.60 -11.30 17.18
N PHE A 234 9.97 -10.35 17.85
CA PHE A 234 10.25 -8.92 17.66
C PHE A 234 11.69 -8.51 18.01
N LEU A 235 12.33 -9.17 18.97
CA LEU A 235 13.70 -8.83 19.39
C LEU A 235 14.76 -9.29 18.38
N TRP A 236 14.44 -10.22 17.47
CA TRP A 236 15.44 -10.82 16.58
C TRP A 236 16.10 -9.82 15.62
N TRP A 237 15.31 -8.91 15.05
CA TRP A 237 15.88 -7.89 14.17
C TRP A 237 16.73 -6.87 14.95
N LYS A 238 16.39 -6.57 16.22
CA LYS A 238 17.20 -5.67 17.06
C LYS A 238 18.58 -6.27 17.33
N ILE A 239 18.66 -7.56 17.60
CA ILE A 239 19.94 -8.28 17.76
C ILE A 239 20.76 -8.22 16.47
N LYS A 240 20.16 -8.54 15.32
CA LYS A 240 20.81 -8.43 14.02
C LYS A 240 21.30 -7.01 13.72
N ARG A 241 20.53 -6.00 14.12
CA ARG A 241 20.90 -4.59 13.95
C ARG A 241 22.15 -4.22 14.76
N VAL A 242 22.20 -4.60 16.04
CA VAL A 242 23.36 -4.34 16.90
C VAL A 242 24.61 -5.04 16.35
N LEU A 243 24.46 -6.27 15.90
CA LEU A 243 25.57 -7.07 15.34
C LEU A 243 25.88 -6.72 13.87
N ASN A 244 25.10 -5.84 13.24
CA ASN A 244 25.21 -5.48 11.81
C ASN A 244 25.24 -6.70 10.88
N LEU A 245 24.33 -7.66 11.06
CA LEU A 245 24.30 -8.94 10.36
C LEU A 245 23.09 -9.09 9.44
N GLY A 246 23.28 -9.85 8.35
CA GLY A 246 22.22 -10.33 7.46
C GLY A 246 21.33 -9.20 6.91
N SER A 247 20.01 -9.31 7.11
CA SER A 247 19.03 -8.32 6.61
C SER A 247 19.29 -6.91 7.14
N GLU A 248 19.79 -6.75 8.36
CA GLU A 248 20.01 -5.43 8.94
C GLU A 248 21.24 -4.73 8.33
N LYS A 249 22.30 -5.48 8.01
CA LYS A 249 23.43 -4.95 7.23
C LYS A 249 22.95 -4.50 5.84
N SER A 250 22.15 -5.34 5.17
CA SER A 250 21.60 -5.02 3.85
C SER A 250 20.66 -3.80 3.89
N LEU A 251 19.84 -3.65 4.96
CA LEU A 251 19.01 -2.46 5.15
C LEU A 251 19.85 -1.20 5.31
N LYS A 252 20.92 -1.25 6.13
CA LYS A 252 21.80 -0.11 6.35
C LYS A 252 22.46 0.35 5.05
N GLU A 253 22.90 -0.59 4.20
CA GLU A 253 23.46 -0.30 2.88
C GLU A 253 22.42 0.32 1.94
N ALA A 254 21.23 -0.28 1.86
CA ALA A 254 20.13 0.24 1.03
C ALA A 254 19.69 1.64 1.47
N VAL A 255 19.49 1.87 2.77
CA VAL A 255 19.12 3.18 3.31
C VAL A 255 20.19 4.23 3.00
N ARG A 256 21.48 3.87 3.09
CA ARG A 256 22.58 4.77 2.72
C ARG A 256 22.45 5.21 1.26
N VAL A 257 22.27 4.27 0.33
CA VAL A 257 22.11 4.60 -1.10
C VAL A 257 20.91 5.54 -1.31
N VAL A 258 19.76 5.25 -0.69
CA VAL A 258 18.57 6.12 -0.80
C VAL A 258 18.86 7.53 -0.26
N HIS A 259 19.45 7.62 0.93
CA HIS A 259 19.74 8.90 1.56
C HIS A 259 20.77 9.71 0.76
N ASP A 260 21.85 9.07 0.29
CA ASP A 260 22.90 9.73 -0.48
C ASP A 260 22.35 10.26 -1.82
N SER A 261 21.56 9.46 -2.54
CA SER A 261 20.92 9.84 -3.81
C SER A 261 19.97 11.05 -3.64
N VAL A 262 19.11 10.99 -2.61
CA VAL A 262 18.17 12.13 -2.37
C VAL A 262 18.93 13.38 -1.91
N MET A 263 19.97 13.23 -1.08
CA MET A 263 20.82 14.35 -0.66
C MET A 263 21.61 14.97 -1.82
N GLU A 264 22.00 14.17 -2.79
CA GLU A 264 22.63 14.66 -4.02
C GLU A 264 21.65 15.53 -4.83
N ILE A 265 20.42 15.08 -5.02
CA ILE A 265 19.36 15.86 -5.68
C ILE A 265 19.12 17.18 -4.95
N ILE A 266 19.06 17.17 -3.61
CA ILE A 266 18.91 18.37 -2.79
C ILE A 266 20.07 19.35 -3.00
N ARG A 267 21.32 18.85 -2.99
CA ARG A 267 22.53 19.70 -3.21
C ARG A 267 22.54 20.32 -4.59
N ASN A 268 22.23 19.53 -5.63
CA ASN A 268 22.18 20.02 -7.01
C ASN A 268 21.11 21.10 -7.17
N LYS A 269 19.92 20.90 -6.57
CA LYS A 269 18.85 21.90 -6.60
C LYS A 269 19.29 23.21 -5.91
N LYS A 270 19.92 23.13 -4.74
CA LYS A 270 20.48 24.30 -4.03
C LYS A 270 21.56 25.03 -4.84
N GLY A 271 22.39 24.29 -5.58
CA GLY A 271 23.38 24.86 -6.49
C GLY A 271 22.73 25.72 -7.58
N ASN A 272 21.66 25.23 -8.19
CA ASN A 272 20.91 25.93 -9.24
C ASN A 272 20.21 27.19 -8.71
N PHE A 273 19.76 27.22 -7.44
CA PHE A 273 19.26 28.46 -6.83
C PHE A 273 20.31 29.57 -6.76
N LYS A 274 21.55 29.24 -6.44
CA LYS A 274 22.64 30.22 -6.35
C LYS A 274 23.03 30.79 -7.69
N SER A 275 22.79 30.09 -8.80
CA SER A 275 23.10 30.50 -10.16
C SER A 275 21.97 31.28 -10.86
N ASN A 276 20.90 31.65 -10.15
CA ASN A 276 19.71 32.33 -10.73
C ASN A 276 19.05 31.57 -11.90
N GLN A 277 19.34 30.29 -12.09
CA GLN A 277 18.64 29.42 -13.04
C GLN A 277 17.37 28.91 -12.39
N ILE A 278 16.29 29.55 -12.70
CA ILE A 278 14.99 29.25 -12.10
C ILE A 278 14.10 28.58 -13.16
N VAL A 279 13.18 27.69 -12.87
CA VAL A 279 12.68 27.19 -11.60
C VAL A 279 11.35 26.54 -11.87
N GLU A 280 11.33 25.28 -11.89
CA GLU A 280 10.08 24.59 -11.68
C GLU A 280 9.71 24.67 -10.19
N THR A 281 8.47 25.03 -9.87
CA THR A 281 7.95 25.07 -8.50
C THR A 281 7.50 23.69 -8.06
N ASP A 282 8.46 22.75 -7.92
CA ASP A 282 8.23 21.42 -7.36
C ASP A 282 8.21 21.44 -5.82
N PHE A 283 7.83 20.31 -5.22
CA PHE A 283 7.72 20.17 -3.76
C PHE A 283 9.08 20.40 -3.07
N LEU A 284 10.18 19.87 -3.62
CA LEU A 284 11.54 20.09 -3.12
C LEU A 284 11.87 21.59 -3.08
N THR A 285 11.60 22.32 -4.15
CA THR A 285 11.80 23.77 -4.21
C THR A 285 11.07 24.47 -3.07
N ARG A 286 9.80 24.16 -2.87
CA ARG A 286 9.00 24.76 -1.80
C ARG A 286 9.53 24.45 -0.40
N LEU A 287 9.99 23.21 -0.15
CA LEU A 287 10.61 22.84 1.12
C LEU A 287 11.89 23.62 1.38
N LEU A 288 12.72 23.84 0.36
CA LEU A 288 13.96 24.60 0.48
C LEU A 288 13.69 26.09 0.74
N VAL A 289 12.72 26.67 0.04
CA VAL A 289 12.31 28.08 0.25
C VAL A 289 11.70 28.28 1.64
N ALA A 290 10.97 27.28 2.16
CA ALA A 290 10.42 27.33 3.52
C ALA A 290 11.48 27.18 4.64
N GLY A 291 12.76 26.95 4.30
CA GLY A 291 13.86 26.93 5.25
C GLY A 291 13.97 25.66 6.09
N TYR A 292 13.36 24.55 5.66
CA TYR A 292 13.55 23.27 6.34
C TYR A 292 15.01 22.78 6.22
N ASP A 293 15.51 22.13 7.28
CA ASP A 293 16.84 21.50 7.23
C ASP A 293 16.89 20.35 6.22
N ASP A 294 18.09 20.08 5.69
CA ASP A 294 18.29 19.12 4.61
C ASP A 294 17.88 17.69 4.98
N GLN A 295 18.00 17.32 6.24
CA GLN A 295 17.58 15.98 6.71
C GLN A 295 16.05 15.87 6.71
N MET A 296 15.36 16.93 7.17
CA MET A 296 13.90 16.98 7.14
C MET A 296 13.39 16.97 5.70
N VAL A 297 14.00 17.76 4.80
CA VAL A 297 13.67 17.77 3.38
C VAL A 297 13.83 16.37 2.79
N ARG A 298 14.96 15.71 3.00
CA ARG A 298 15.22 14.34 2.55
C ARG A 298 14.13 13.37 3.04
N ASP A 299 13.83 13.39 4.33
CA ASP A 299 12.90 12.45 4.95
C ASP A 299 11.45 12.65 4.47
N MET A 300 11.06 13.90 4.21
CA MET A 300 9.78 14.23 3.60
C MET A 300 9.71 13.74 2.14
N LEU A 301 10.75 13.96 1.35
CA LEU A 301 10.82 13.49 -0.04
C LEU A 301 10.75 11.96 -0.15
N ILE A 302 11.50 11.23 0.69
CA ILE A 302 11.45 9.77 0.75
C ILE A 302 10.03 9.30 1.09
N SER A 303 9.34 9.99 2.01
CA SER A 303 7.95 9.69 2.35
C SER A 303 7.01 9.90 1.16
N PHE A 304 7.18 10.96 0.38
CA PHE A 304 6.38 11.23 -0.81
C PHE A 304 6.61 10.20 -1.92
N ILE A 305 7.86 9.84 -2.17
CA ILE A 305 8.21 8.78 -3.13
C ILE A 305 7.53 7.47 -2.74
N MET A 306 7.62 7.07 -1.47
CA MET A 306 6.98 5.85 -0.98
C MET A 306 5.46 5.88 -1.17
N ALA A 307 4.82 7.02 -0.88
CA ALA A 307 3.38 7.16 -0.99
C ALA A 307 2.87 7.08 -2.44
N GLY A 308 3.51 7.79 -3.36
CA GLY A 308 3.03 7.95 -4.73
C GLY A 308 3.39 6.80 -5.67
N ARG A 309 4.45 6.07 -5.35
CA ARG A 309 4.96 4.99 -6.19
C ARG A 309 4.17 3.68 -6.01
N ASP A 310 4.33 3.06 -4.86
CA ASP A 310 3.95 1.65 -4.67
C ASP A 310 2.44 1.47 -4.51
N THR A 311 1.75 2.43 -3.90
CA THR A 311 0.31 2.31 -3.66
C THR A 311 -0.49 2.40 -4.95
N THR A 312 -0.13 3.36 -5.81
CA THR A 312 -0.83 3.62 -7.08
C THR A 312 -0.56 2.50 -8.10
N SER A 313 0.71 2.05 -8.22
CA SER A 313 1.05 0.93 -9.11
C SER A 313 0.39 -0.38 -8.67
N SER A 314 0.35 -0.65 -7.37
CA SER A 314 -0.34 -1.84 -6.82
C SER A 314 -1.84 -1.80 -7.14
N ALA A 315 -2.52 -0.67 -6.91
CA ALA A 315 -3.95 -0.53 -7.20
C ALA A 315 -4.27 -0.79 -8.68
N MET A 316 -3.47 -0.23 -9.60
CA MET A 316 -3.64 -0.45 -11.04
C MET A 316 -3.34 -1.90 -11.45
N THR A 317 -2.30 -2.51 -10.90
CA THR A 317 -1.92 -3.90 -11.19
C THR A 317 -3.06 -4.87 -10.88
N TRP A 318 -3.65 -4.75 -9.68
CA TRP A 318 -4.77 -5.60 -9.27
C TRP A 318 -6.03 -5.30 -10.06
N LEU A 319 -6.28 -4.05 -10.45
CA LEU A 319 -7.39 -3.70 -11.31
C LEU A 319 -7.25 -4.37 -12.69
N PHE A 320 -6.10 -4.26 -13.36
CA PHE A 320 -5.89 -4.90 -14.67
C PHE A 320 -6.04 -6.43 -14.60
N TRP A 321 -5.57 -7.05 -13.52
CA TRP A 321 -5.79 -8.47 -13.31
C TRP A 321 -7.28 -8.81 -13.16
N LEU A 322 -8.03 -8.04 -12.36
CA LEU A 322 -9.48 -8.23 -12.20
C LEU A 322 -10.24 -8.01 -13.50
N LEU A 323 -9.92 -6.96 -14.25
CA LEU A 323 -10.54 -6.69 -15.55
C LEU A 323 -10.29 -7.83 -16.55
N SER A 324 -9.10 -8.45 -16.53
CA SER A 324 -8.82 -9.61 -17.37
C SER A 324 -9.72 -10.82 -17.11
N LYS A 325 -10.34 -10.89 -15.93
CA LYS A 325 -11.32 -11.90 -15.53
C LYS A 325 -12.78 -11.46 -15.74
N HIS A 326 -12.99 -10.17 -15.95
CA HIS A 326 -14.32 -9.55 -16.07
C HIS A 326 -14.41 -8.65 -17.32
N PRO A 327 -14.37 -9.22 -18.54
CA PRO A 327 -14.37 -8.44 -19.80
C PRO A 327 -15.54 -7.46 -19.91
N SER A 328 -16.74 -7.84 -19.43
CA SER A 328 -17.90 -6.95 -19.44
C SER A 328 -17.68 -5.65 -18.65
N LYS A 329 -16.87 -5.70 -17.58
CA LYS A 329 -16.54 -4.49 -16.81
C LYS A 329 -15.52 -3.61 -17.53
N GLU A 330 -14.61 -4.19 -18.33
CA GLU A 330 -13.75 -3.43 -19.25
C GLU A 330 -14.59 -2.70 -20.30
N GLU A 331 -15.59 -3.38 -20.90
CA GLU A 331 -16.50 -2.78 -21.88
C GLU A 331 -17.30 -1.62 -21.28
N MET A 332 -17.82 -1.77 -20.04
CA MET A 332 -18.51 -0.69 -19.33
C MET A 332 -17.59 0.52 -19.08
N ILE A 333 -16.32 0.30 -18.67
CA ILE A 333 -15.34 1.39 -18.53
C ILE A 333 -15.14 2.10 -19.87
N MET A 334 -15.01 1.34 -20.95
CA MET A 334 -14.80 1.93 -22.28
C MET A 334 -16.03 2.69 -22.78
N SER A 335 -17.25 2.22 -22.46
CA SER A 335 -18.50 2.98 -22.73
C SER A 335 -18.48 4.32 -21.98
N GLU A 336 -18.14 4.32 -20.68
CA GLU A 336 -18.02 5.55 -19.90
C GLU A 336 -16.95 6.50 -20.47
N VAL A 337 -15.77 5.98 -20.84
CA VAL A 337 -14.71 6.79 -21.45
C VAL A 337 -15.16 7.42 -22.75
N LYS A 338 -15.87 6.67 -23.60
CA LYS A 338 -16.46 7.19 -24.86
C LYS A 338 -17.53 8.25 -24.58
N ALA A 339 -18.40 8.04 -23.60
CA ALA A 339 -19.43 9.03 -23.21
C ALA A 339 -18.82 10.34 -22.73
N VAL A 340 -17.73 10.30 -21.96
CA VAL A 340 -17.09 11.50 -21.41
C VAL A 340 -16.18 12.19 -22.42
N PHE A 341 -15.43 11.45 -23.23
CA PHE A 341 -14.35 11.96 -24.12
C PHE A 341 -14.59 11.73 -25.61
N GLY A 342 -15.66 11.05 -26.01
CA GLY A 342 -15.98 10.85 -27.43
C GLY A 342 -16.33 12.16 -28.13
N ARG A 343 -16.09 12.21 -29.45
CA ARG A 343 -16.56 13.30 -30.34
C ARG A 343 -17.90 12.90 -30.97
N GLU A 344 -18.76 13.87 -31.22
CA GLU A 344 -20.06 13.65 -31.88
C GLU A 344 -19.91 13.07 -33.32
N SER A 345 -18.75 13.24 -33.95
CA SER A 345 -18.51 12.92 -35.37
C SER A 345 -17.39 11.89 -35.62
N GLY A 346 -17.14 10.95 -34.74
CA GLY A 346 -16.15 9.91 -34.99
C GLY A 346 -15.70 9.08 -33.77
N ASP A 347 -14.97 7.98 -34.03
CA ASP A 347 -14.46 7.07 -32.99
C ASP A 347 -13.25 7.64 -32.22
N GLU A 348 -12.76 8.83 -32.56
CA GLU A 348 -11.64 9.47 -31.90
C GLU A 348 -12.04 10.09 -30.56
N LEU A 349 -11.27 9.76 -29.51
CA LEU A 349 -11.39 10.42 -28.22
C LEU A 349 -10.72 11.80 -28.27
N ARG A 350 -11.40 12.83 -27.67
CA ARG A 350 -10.71 14.10 -27.39
C ARG A 350 -9.66 13.91 -26.31
N ALA A 351 -8.76 14.88 -26.20
CA ALA A 351 -7.70 14.86 -25.20
C ALA A 351 -8.30 14.75 -23.78
N PHE A 352 -7.73 13.87 -22.99
CA PHE A 352 -8.11 13.74 -21.59
C PHE A 352 -7.74 15.00 -20.81
N ASP A 353 -8.65 15.49 -19.99
CA ASP A 353 -8.44 16.63 -19.11
C ASP A 353 -8.83 16.31 -17.66
N TYR A 354 -8.47 17.19 -16.76
CA TYR A 354 -8.73 17.05 -15.32
C TYR A 354 -10.23 16.89 -15.00
N GLU A 355 -11.08 17.71 -15.63
CA GLU A 355 -12.51 17.71 -15.33
C GLU A 355 -13.22 16.45 -15.88
N GLY A 356 -12.82 15.98 -17.06
CA GLY A 356 -13.32 14.74 -17.64
C GLY A 356 -12.87 13.51 -16.83
N LEU A 357 -11.61 13.45 -16.41
CA LEU A 357 -11.10 12.33 -15.59
C LEU A 357 -11.84 12.19 -14.26
N LYS A 358 -12.33 13.27 -13.67
CA LYS A 358 -13.14 13.25 -12.46
C LYS A 358 -14.55 12.66 -12.68
N LYS A 359 -15.06 12.74 -13.90
CA LYS A 359 -16.39 12.23 -14.27
C LYS A 359 -16.44 10.71 -14.46
N LEU A 360 -15.28 10.04 -14.57
CA LEU A 360 -15.20 8.58 -14.72
C LEU A 360 -15.62 7.88 -13.42
N SER A 361 -16.92 7.82 -13.16
CA SER A 361 -17.52 7.29 -11.93
C SER A 361 -17.44 5.76 -11.88
N PHE A 362 -17.68 5.07 -13.01
CA PHE A 362 -17.62 3.61 -13.06
C PHE A 362 -16.18 3.09 -12.97
N LEU A 363 -15.24 3.71 -13.65
CA LEU A 363 -13.83 3.39 -13.50
C LEU A 363 -13.37 3.61 -12.05
N LYS A 364 -13.81 4.70 -11.41
CA LYS A 364 -13.53 4.96 -9.99
C LYS A 364 -14.15 3.89 -9.08
N ALA A 365 -15.35 3.40 -9.38
CA ALA A 365 -15.98 2.28 -8.68
C ALA A 365 -15.19 0.98 -8.86
N CYS A 366 -14.70 0.70 -10.05
CA CYS A 366 -13.82 -0.45 -10.31
C CYS A 366 -12.52 -0.39 -9.49
N LEU A 367 -11.92 0.80 -9.38
CA LEU A 367 -10.73 1.03 -8.55
C LEU A 367 -11.05 0.85 -7.05
N TYR A 368 -12.17 1.37 -6.57
CA TYR A 368 -12.60 1.17 -5.19
C TYR A 368 -12.80 -0.32 -4.89
N GLU A 369 -13.46 -1.04 -5.77
CA GLU A 369 -13.74 -2.47 -5.61
C GLU A 369 -12.47 -3.31 -5.68
N SER A 370 -11.56 -2.97 -6.60
CA SER A 370 -10.22 -3.57 -6.66
C SER A 370 -9.46 -3.37 -5.35
N MET A 371 -9.42 -2.13 -4.82
CA MET A 371 -8.73 -1.82 -3.58
C MET A 371 -9.44 -2.38 -2.34
N ARG A 372 -10.75 -2.61 -2.38
CA ARG A 372 -11.47 -3.33 -1.32
C ARG A 372 -10.98 -4.78 -1.22
N LEU A 373 -10.85 -5.46 -2.36
CA LEU A 373 -10.36 -6.83 -2.43
C LEU A 373 -8.83 -6.91 -2.26
N TYR A 374 -8.09 -5.99 -2.85
CA TYR A 374 -6.62 -5.99 -2.87
C TYR A 374 -6.07 -4.63 -2.41
N PRO A 375 -6.23 -4.28 -1.13
CA PRO A 375 -5.79 -2.98 -0.64
C PRO A 375 -4.26 -2.86 -0.70
N PRO A 376 -3.71 -1.76 -1.24
CA PRO A 376 -2.27 -1.53 -1.25
C PRO A 376 -1.66 -1.54 0.16
N VAL A 377 -2.38 -1.00 1.15
CA VAL A 377 -1.98 -1.06 2.57
C VAL A 377 -2.91 -2.00 3.31
N VAL A 378 -2.38 -3.13 3.73
CA VAL A 378 -3.15 -4.28 4.25
C VAL A 378 -3.66 -4.04 5.67
N TRP A 379 -2.84 -3.36 6.50
CA TRP A 379 -3.11 -2.99 7.88
C TRP A 379 -2.37 -1.72 8.26
N ASP A 380 -2.88 -1.02 9.24
CA ASP A 380 -2.17 0.06 9.91
C ASP A 380 -2.32 -0.04 11.43
N SER A 381 -1.32 0.44 12.14
CA SER A 381 -1.23 0.30 13.58
C SER A 381 -1.00 1.63 14.28
N LYS A 382 -1.57 1.74 15.47
CA LYS A 382 -1.41 2.84 16.41
C LYS A 382 -0.99 2.26 17.77
N HIS A 383 -0.55 3.12 18.68
CA HIS A 383 -0.19 2.70 20.04
C HIS A 383 -0.90 3.60 21.05
N ALA A 384 -1.61 2.99 21.98
CA ALA A 384 -2.35 3.72 23.00
C ALA A 384 -1.40 4.42 24.00
N VAL A 385 -1.57 5.72 24.17
CA VAL A 385 -0.80 6.52 25.15
C VAL A 385 -1.33 6.30 26.56
N ALA A 386 -2.64 6.17 26.71
CA ALA A 386 -3.34 5.91 27.95
C ALA A 386 -4.29 4.71 27.81
N GLY A 387 -4.82 4.23 28.94
CA GLY A 387 -5.90 3.24 28.92
C GLY A 387 -7.16 3.82 28.29
N ASP A 388 -7.95 2.94 27.65
CA ASP A 388 -9.18 3.30 26.96
C ASP A 388 -10.13 2.10 26.87
N VAL A 389 -11.39 2.33 26.52
CA VAL A 389 -12.36 1.29 26.19
C VAL A 389 -12.94 1.60 24.82
N LEU A 390 -12.76 0.67 23.88
CA LEU A 390 -13.32 0.83 22.53
C LEU A 390 -14.86 0.71 22.57
N PRO A 391 -15.58 1.27 21.58
CA PRO A 391 -17.04 1.20 21.50
C PRO A 391 -17.66 -0.20 21.61
N ASP A 392 -16.93 -1.24 21.22
CA ASP A 392 -17.34 -2.64 21.34
C ASP A 392 -17.10 -3.25 22.73
N GLY A 393 -16.63 -2.45 23.69
CA GLY A 393 -16.31 -2.88 25.06
C GLY A 393 -14.88 -3.43 25.22
N THR A 394 -14.06 -3.47 24.16
CA THR A 394 -12.68 -3.98 24.26
C THR A 394 -11.81 -3.02 25.08
N VAL A 395 -11.21 -3.53 26.16
CA VAL A 395 -10.33 -2.76 27.04
C VAL A 395 -8.93 -2.62 26.44
N ILE A 396 -8.46 -1.41 26.31
CA ILE A 396 -7.12 -1.03 25.84
C ILE A 396 -6.26 -0.63 27.02
N GLY A 397 -5.07 -1.20 27.15
CA GLY A 397 -4.06 -0.81 28.12
C GLY A 397 -3.09 0.23 27.56
N ARG A 398 -2.47 1.02 28.44
CA ARG A 398 -1.39 1.93 28.06
C ARG A 398 -0.28 1.18 27.35
N GLY A 399 0.07 1.64 26.13
CA GLY A 399 1.11 1.07 25.31
C GLY A 399 0.68 -0.13 24.48
N ASP A 400 -0.59 -0.54 24.51
CA ASP A 400 -1.10 -1.55 23.60
C ASP A 400 -0.99 -1.07 22.14
N ARG A 401 -0.76 -2.01 21.27
CA ARG A 401 -0.84 -1.79 19.83
C ARG A 401 -2.26 -2.04 19.37
N VAL A 402 -2.86 -1.09 18.70
CA VAL A 402 -4.18 -1.26 18.07
C VAL A 402 -3.98 -1.25 16.54
N THR A 403 -4.51 -2.25 15.87
CA THR A 403 -4.34 -2.44 14.42
C THR A 403 -5.70 -2.59 13.77
N TYR A 404 -6.00 -1.82 12.75
CA TYR A 404 -7.14 -2.07 11.89
C TYR A 404 -6.68 -2.72 10.58
N PHE A 405 -7.59 -3.50 9.97
CA PHE A 405 -7.22 -4.49 8.98
C PHE A 405 -8.04 -4.38 7.68
N PRO A 406 -7.74 -3.39 6.80
CA PRO A 406 -8.46 -3.15 5.54
C PRO A 406 -8.64 -4.39 4.67
N TYR A 407 -7.64 -5.28 4.60
CA TYR A 407 -7.75 -6.52 3.83
C TYR A 407 -8.88 -7.44 4.34
N GLY A 408 -8.96 -7.66 5.65
CA GLY A 408 -10.03 -8.45 6.25
C GLY A 408 -11.37 -7.74 6.14
N MET A 409 -11.40 -6.44 6.49
CA MET A 409 -12.62 -5.62 6.38
C MET A 409 -13.24 -5.71 4.99
N GLY A 410 -12.43 -5.68 3.93
CA GLY A 410 -12.91 -5.78 2.55
C GLY A 410 -13.54 -7.12 2.19
N ARG A 411 -13.40 -8.16 3.05
CA ARG A 411 -13.84 -9.54 2.79
C ARG A 411 -14.83 -10.08 3.81
N MET A 412 -15.39 -9.20 4.65
CA MET A 412 -16.34 -9.60 5.69
C MET A 412 -17.78 -9.47 5.19
N GLU A 413 -18.55 -10.54 5.35
CA GLU A 413 -19.96 -10.58 4.94
C GLU A 413 -20.80 -9.55 5.70
N GLU A 414 -20.52 -9.35 6.99
CA GLU A 414 -21.21 -8.37 7.84
C GLU A 414 -21.05 -6.93 7.33
N LEU A 415 -19.95 -6.65 6.62
CA LEU A 415 -19.69 -5.33 6.08
C LEU A 415 -20.18 -5.18 4.64
N TRP A 416 -20.07 -6.23 3.80
CA TRP A 416 -20.27 -6.09 2.35
C TRP A 416 -21.32 -7.03 1.77
N GLY A 417 -21.97 -7.87 2.59
CA GLY A 417 -22.93 -8.85 2.15
C GLY A 417 -22.31 -10.17 1.67
N LYS A 418 -23.15 -11.14 1.32
CA LYS A 418 -22.74 -12.50 0.92
C LYS A 418 -21.80 -12.54 -0.28
N ASP A 419 -21.86 -11.52 -1.15
CA ASP A 419 -21.01 -11.34 -2.32
C ASP A 419 -19.71 -10.58 -2.02
N CYS A 420 -19.27 -10.54 -0.76
CA CYS A 420 -18.08 -9.80 -0.32
C CYS A 420 -16.76 -10.26 -0.97
N HIS A 421 -16.72 -11.45 -1.54
CA HIS A 421 -15.55 -11.98 -2.27
C HIS A 421 -15.59 -11.70 -3.77
N GLU A 422 -16.72 -11.22 -4.31
CA GLU A 422 -16.88 -10.94 -5.73
C GLU A 422 -16.35 -9.56 -6.09
N PHE A 423 -15.86 -9.43 -7.32
CA PHE A 423 -15.54 -8.14 -7.93
C PHE A 423 -16.82 -7.53 -8.53
N LYS A 424 -17.48 -6.67 -7.78
CA LYS A 424 -18.78 -6.11 -8.11
C LYS A 424 -18.77 -4.58 -7.96
N PRO A 425 -18.28 -3.84 -8.96
CA PRO A 425 -18.24 -2.37 -8.93
C PRO A 425 -19.60 -1.71 -8.68
N ASP A 426 -20.71 -2.36 -9.08
CA ASP A 426 -22.06 -1.86 -8.89
C ASP A 426 -22.43 -1.62 -7.41
N ARG A 427 -21.72 -2.27 -6.44
CA ARG A 427 -21.93 -2.01 -5.00
C ARG A 427 -21.62 -0.57 -4.55
N TRP A 428 -20.88 0.17 -5.38
CA TRP A 428 -20.53 1.57 -5.12
C TRP A 428 -21.56 2.57 -5.64
N PHE A 429 -22.71 2.09 -6.13
CA PHE A 429 -23.86 2.90 -6.56
C PHE A 429 -25.11 2.49 -5.78
N ASP A 430 -26.08 3.39 -5.63
CA ASP A 430 -27.36 3.06 -4.98
C ASP A 430 -28.24 2.22 -5.90
N GLU A 431 -28.21 2.50 -7.21
CA GLU A 431 -28.83 1.73 -8.28
C GLU A 431 -27.75 1.15 -9.20
N PRO A 432 -28.03 0.10 -9.99
CA PRO A 432 -27.10 -0.38 -11.00
C PRO A 432 -26.61 0.77 -11.87
N TRP A 433 -25.27 0.80 -12.09
CA TRP A 433 -24.65 1.93 -12.78
C TRP A 433 -25.27 2.20 -14.16
N LYS A 434 -25.51 3.47 -14.44
CA LYS A 434 -25.87 4.06 -15.74
C LYS A 434 -24.89 5.19 -16.04
N ASP A 435 -24.90 5.72 -17.26
CA ASP A 435 -23.91 6.68 -17.77
C ASP A 435 -23.67 7.94 -16.90
N ASP A 436 -24.60 8.29 -16.03
CA ASP A 436 -24.54 9.41 -15.09
C ASP A 436 -24.52 9.00 -13.61
N GLY A 437 -24.20 7.74 -13.32
CA GLY A 437 -24.24 7.16 -11.98
C GLY A 437 -23.36 7.91 -10.96
N VAL A 438 -23.99 8.34 -9.86
CA VAL A 438 -23.30 8.99 -8.75
C VAL A 438 -22.82 7.96 -7.74
N LEU A 439 -21.55 8.06 -7.35
CA LEU A 439 -20.95 7.16 -6.36
C LEU A 439 -21.58 7.36 -4.97
N LYS A 440 -21.95 6.24 -4.36
CA LYS A 440 -22.42 6.15 -2.99
C LYS A 440 -21.37 6.69 -2.00
N ASN A 441 -21.79 7.42 -1.01
CA ASN A 441 -20.93 7.87 0.07
C ASN A 441 -20.74 6.75 1.12
N VAL A 442 -19.72 5.94 0.93
CA VAL A 442 -19.35 4.87 1.88
C VAL A 442 -18.48 5.44 3.00
N SER A 443 -18.84 5.11 4.25
CA SER A 443 -18.06 5.54 5.42
C SER A 443 -16.57 5.19 5.29
N PRO A 444 -15.66 6.14 5.49
CA PRO A 444 -14.21 5.90 5.43
C PRO A 444 -13.74 4.95 6.53
N TYR A 445 -14.52 4.73 7.57
CA TYR A 445 -14.22 3.77 8.63
C TYR A 445 -14.63 2.34 8.27
N LYS A 446 -15.57 2.16 7.34
CA LYS A 446 -15.91 0.89 6.71
C LYS A 446 -14.96 0.56 5.56
N PHE A 447 -14.52 1.57 4.81
CA PHE A 447 -13.57 1.46 3.70
C PHE A 447 -12.31 2.28 4.00
N ALA A 448 -11.46 1.77 4.89
CA ALA A 448 -10.31 2.49 5.44
C ALA A 448 -9.04 2.43 4.56
N VAL A 449 -9.17 2.17 3.26
CA VAL A 449 -8.04 2.02 2.31
C VAL A 449 -7.24 3.33 2.17
N PHE A 450 -7.92 4.48 2.26
CA PHE A 450 -7.28 5.81 2.23
C PHE A 450 -7.11 6.42 3.62
N GLN A 451 -7.13 5.59 4.67
CA GLN A 451 -7.18 6.07 6.04
C GLN A 451 -8.48 6.87 6.33
N ALA A 452 -8.58 7.40 7.54
CA ALA A 452 -9.69 8.27 7.94
C ALA A 452 -9.23 9.26 9.01
N GLY A 453 -10.11 10.21 9.36
CA GLY A 453 -9.81 11.24 10.35
C GLY A 453 -8.66 12.16 9.94
N PRO A 454 -7.94 12.76 10.91
CA PRO A 454 -6.88 13.73 10.62
C PRO A 454 -5.75 13.18 9.74
N ARG A 455 -5.52 11.86 9.72
CA ARG A 455 -4.49 11.20 8.89
C ARG A 455 -5.01 10.64 7.56
N VAL A 456 -6.20 11.05 7.10
CA VAL A 456 -6.72 10.67 5.78
C VAL A 456 -5.69 10.96 4.68
N CYS A 457 -5.62 10.12 3.66
CA CYS A 457 -4.67 10.27 2.56
C CYS A 457 -4.82 11.63 1.87
N LEU A 458 -3.75 12.43 1.84
CA LEU A 458 -3.71 13.70 1.13
C LEU A 458 -3.74 13.51 -0.39
N GLY A 459 -3.08 12.46 -0.87
CA GLY A 459 -2.93 12.17 -2.30
C GLY A 459 -4.10 11.41 -2.94
N LYS A 460 -5.23 11.24 -2.25
CA LYS A 460 -6.35 10.44 -2.77
C LYS A 460 -6.81 10.90 -4.16
N GLU A 461 -7.11 12.19 -4.33
CA GLU A 461 -7.59 12.70 -5.62
C GLU A 461 -6.49 12.65 -6.70
N MET A 462 -5.24 12.95 -6.33
CA MET A 462 -4.09 12.82 -7.23
C MET A 462 -3.93 11.40 -7.75
N ALA A 463 -4.02 10.40 -6.84
CA ALA A 463 -3.96 8.99 -7.21
C ALA A 463 -5.08 8.58 -8.17
N PHE A 464 -6.33 9.05 -7.93
CA PHE A 464 -7.44 8.74 -8.82
C PHE A 464 -7.28 9.38 -10.20
N ILE A 465 -6.82 10.61 -10.29
CA ILE A 465 -6.53 11.27 -11.57
C ILE A 465 -5.50 10.44 -12.35
N GLN A 466 -4.41 10.06 -11.70
CA GLN A 466 -3.36 9.26 -12.34
C GLN A 466 -3.87 7.89 -12.78
N MET A 467 -4.55 7.16 -11.89
CA MET A 467 -5.07 5.83 -12.20
C MET A 467 -6.14 5.88 -13.29
N ASN A 468 -7.08 6.81 -13.21
CA ASN A 468 -8.13 6.97 -14.24
C ASN A 468 -7.50 7.23 -15.61
N TYR A 469 -6.53 8.15 -15.67
CA TYR A 469 -5.87 8.47 -16.94
C TYR A 469 -5.09 7.27 -17.51
N VAL A 470 -4.25 6.63 -16.70
CA VAL A 470 -3.44 5.49 -17.14
C VAL A 470 -4.33 4.33 -17.60
N VAL A 471 -5.34 3.98 -16.79
CA VAL A 471 -6.23 2.85 -17.11
C VAL A 471 -7.06 3.14 -18.36
N ALA A 472 -7.69 4.32 -18.44
CA ALA A 472 -8.48 4.72 -19.60
C ALA A 472 -7.63 4.72 -20.88
N THR A 473 -6.41 5.28 -20.84
CA THR A 473 -5.52 5.34 -22.00
C THR A 473 -5.04 3.96 -22.42
N ILE A 474 -4.68 3.09 -21.49
CA ILE A 474 -4.26 1.71 -21.84
C ILE A 474 -5.43 0.93 -22.42
N LEU A 475 -6.60 0.97 -21.79
CA LEU A 475 -7.78 0.23 -22.26
C LEU A 475 -8.32 0.77 -23.58
N SER A 476 -8.15 2.05 -23.90
CA SER A 476 -8.57 2.59 -25.21
C SER A 476 -7.71 2.09 -26.37
N ARG A 477 -6.45 1.69 -26.13
CA ARG A 477 -5.49 1.33 -27.18
C ARG A 477 -5.12 -0.14 -27.21
N PHE A 478 -5.19 -0.82 -26.06
CA PHE A 478 -4.66 -2.18 -25.92
C PHE A 478 -5.64 -3.12 -25.24
N LYS A 479 -5.52 -4.41 -25.58
CA LYS A 479 -6.04 -5.54 -24.79
C LYS A 479 -4.88 -6.11 -23.97
N ILE A 480 -5.09 -6.24 -22.66
CA ILE A 480 -4.11 -6.80 -21.73
C ILE A 480 -4.45 -8.28 -21.50
N ARG A 481 -3.56 -9.18 -21.94
CA ARG A 481 -3.74 -10.63 -21.84
C ARG A 481 -2.74 -11.23 -20.85
N PRO A 482 -3.19 -11.69 -19.65
CA PRO A 482 -2.32 -12.40 -18.72
C PRO A 482 -1.71 -13.64 -19.35
N VAL A 483 -0.42 -13.89 -19.08
CA VAL A 483 0.28 -15.12 -19.49
C VAL A 483 -0.16 -16.29 -18.62
N CYS A 484 -0.36 -16.04 -17.32
CA CYS A 484 -0.90 -17.01 -16.37
C CYS A 484 -2.30 -16.58 -15.94
N THR A 485 -3.23 -17.53 -15.97
CA THR A 485 -4.63 -17.30 -15.58
C THR A 485 -4.95 -17.77 -14.17
N GLU A 486 -4.00 -18.38 -13.46
CA GLU A 486 -4.16 -18.77 -12.06
C GLU A 486 -4.26 -17.55 -11.15
N GLN A 487 -4.86 -17.76 -9.97
CA GLN A 487 -4.97 -16.73 -8.94
C GLN A 487 -3.58 -16.32 -8.45
N PRO A 488 -3.17 -15.06 -8.63
CA PRO A 488 -1.86 -14.62 -8.15
C PRO A 488 -1.80 -14.58 -6.61
N VAL A 489 -0.61 -14.81 -6.07
CA VAL A 489 -0.38 -14.69 -4.64
C VAL A 489 -0.22 -13.22 -4.26
N PHE A 490 -1.05 -12.79 -3.33
CA PHE A 490 -1.00 -11.44 -2.75
C PHE A 490 0.02 -11.39 -1.61
N VAL A 491 1.08 -10.60 -1.77
CA VAL A 491 2.19 -10.50 -0.81
C VAL A 491 2.07 -9.20 0.00
N PRO A 492 1.77 -9.29 1.30
CA PRO A 492 1.64 -8.13 2.17
C PRO A 492 3.00 -7.67 2.71
N VAL A 493 3.58 -6.64 2.12
CA VAL A 493 4.75 -5.91 2.65
C VAL A 493 4.34 -4.53 3.12
N LEU A 494 5.17 -3.48 3.05
CA LEU A 494 4.72 -2.11 3.35
C LEU A 494 3.59 -1.69 2.41
N THR A 495 3.75 -2.01 1.12
CA THR A 495 2.70 -1.95 0.11
C THR A 495 2.59 -3.32 -0.53
N ALA A 496 1.38 -3.84 -0.61
CA ALA A 496 1.14 -5.17 -1.16
C ALA A 496 1.43 -5.22 -2.66
N HIS A 497 1.95 -6.37 -3.11
CA HIS A 497 2.23 -6.62 -4.52
C HIS A 497 1.85 -8.05 -4.91
N MET A 498 1.87 -8.32 -6.21
CA MET A 498 1.63 -9.64 -6.80
C MET A 498 2.94 -10.41 -6.86
N ALA A 499 3.00 -11.61 -6.27
CA ALA A 499 4.18 -12.46 -6.31
C ALA A 499 4.53 -12.85 -7.76
N GLY A 500 5.80 -12.74 -8.11
CA GLY A 500 6.28 -13.05 -9.47
C GLY A 500 5.95 -12.02 -10.54
N GLY A 501 5.31 -10.90 -10.16
CA GLY A 501 4.88 -9.85 -11.09
C GLY A 501 3.59 -10.17 -11.82
N PHE A 502 3.17 -9.26 -12.71
CA PHE A 502 2.00 -9.44 -13.57
C PHE A 502 2.43 -9.55 -15.03
N LYS A 503 2.77 -10.76 -15.45
CA LYS A 503 3.23 -11.04 -16.82
C LYS A 503 2.05 -11.03 -17.79
N VAL A 504 2.12 -10.16 -18.80
CA VAL A 504 1.07 -9.96 -19.80
C VAL A 504 1.62 -9.93 -21.22
N ARG A 505 0.77 -10.26 -22.19
CA ARG A 505 0.91 -9.87 -23.59
C ARG A 505 0.03 -8.68 -23.86
N VAL A 506 0.60 -7.66 -24.47
CA VAL A 506 -0.12 -6.45 -24.89
C VAL A 506 -0.50 -6.64 -26.37
N GLN A 507 -1.77 -6.40 -26.70
CA GLN A 507 -2.28 -6.48 -28.07
C GLN A 507 -2.93 -5.14 -28.43
N LYS A 508 -2.50 -4.50 -29.50
CA LYS A 508 -3.13 -3.28 -30.00
C LYS A 508 -4.56 -3.57 -30.44
N LYS A 509 -5.52 -2.76 -30.03
CA LYS A 509 -6.90 -2.85 -30.49
C LYS A 509 -6.97 -2.44 -31.96
N THR A 510 -7.77 -3.18 -32.76
CA THR A 510 -8.08 -2.85 -34.14
C THR A 510 -9.49 -2.25 -34.22
N ASP A 511 -9.81 -1.55 -35.30
CA ASP A 511 -11.14 -0.95 -35.51
C ASP A 511 -12.28 -1.98 -35.44
N SER A 512 -12.00 -3.24 -35.78
CA SER A 512 -12.93 -4.36 -35.63
C SER A 512 -13.25 -4.75 -34.17
N ASP A 513 -12.46 -4.29 -33.23
CA ASP A 513 -12.65 -4.55 -31.79
C ASP A 513 -13.57 -3.53 -31.10
N SER A 514 -14.08 -2.53 -31.83
CA SER A 514 -15.14 -1.62 -31.35
C SER A 514 -16.44 -2.41 -31.19
N PRO A 515 -17.16 -2.29 -30.06
CA PRO A 515 -18.43 -2.99 -29.88
C PRO A 515 -19.39 -2.57 -30.98
N ILE A 516 -19.76 -3.54 -31.84
CA ILE A 516 -20.77 -3.37 -32.86
C ILE A 516 -22.06 -2.91 -32.16
N HIS A 517 -22.60 -1.79 -32.59
CA HIS A 517 -23.93 -1.33 -32.23
C HIS A 517 -24.92 -2.51 -32.31
N GLY A 518 -25.60 -2.76 -31.18
CA GLY A 518 -26.60 -3.80 -31.07
C GLY A 518 -27.53 -3.79 -32.28
N ARG A 519 -27.59 -4.91 -33.00
CA ARG A 519 -28.69 -5.20 -33.91
C ARG A 519 -29.97 -5.01 -33.10
N ARG A 520 -30.76 -4.00 -33.46
CA ARG A 520 -32.19 -3.99 -33.13
C ARG A 520 -32.72 -5.32 -33.63
N MET A 521 -33.11 -6.18 -32.72
CA MET A 521 -34.05 -7.25 -33.07
C MET A 521 -35.39 -6.57 -33.28
N GLU A 522 -35.86 -6.59 -34.48
CA GLU A 522 -37.24 -6.37 -34.84
C GLU A 522 -38.15 -7.44 -34.19
#